data_f64783736df9928b057df59ec950f4d2
#
_entry.id   f64783736df9928b057df59ec950f4d2
#
_cell.length_a   1.000
_cell.length_b   1.000
_cell.length_c   1.000
_cell.angle_alpha   90.00
_cell.angle_beta   90.00
_cell.angle_gamma   90.00
#
_symmetry.space_group_name_H-M   'P 1'
#
loop_
_entity.id
_entity.type
_entity.pdbx_description
1 polymer ?
#
loop_
_entity_poly.entity_id
_entity_poly.type
_entity_poly.pdbx_seq_one_letter_code
_entity_poly.pdbx_strand_id
1 'polypeptide(L)'
;MVGGVSLPRMIIGCNWISGFSHRSASGDAMIRSRHHAPESVADIFEVFLNNGVDVVLGLFGTDPNLRRAVDLAEERTGKKMIIIDEPVINVDDNAAARREAEKEIKKCRQNGATFCLPLHSCVEQMINKNTQTIDRLPDYLKMIRDEGMIPGLSAHMPEVIQYADLNEYDVETYIQIYNCMGFLMQVEIESVAKIIHAAKKPVLTIKPCAAGRTTPFVGLNFVYNTIREQDMVAIGCFNPGEAAEDIEFARAALERRLPNKSTRNSPLSTSVIKGAI
;
A
#
# COMPACT_ATOMS: atom_id res chain seq x y z
N MET A 1 13.55 4.74 8.61
CA MET A 1 13.12 3.96 9.80
C MET A 1 11.70 4.33 10.15
N VAL A 2 10.83 3.35 10.38
CA VAL A 2 9.43 3.50 10.80
C VAL A 2 9.23 2.63 12.04
N GLY A 3 8.94 3.23 13.18
CA GLY A 3 8.79 2.48 14.45
C GLY A 3 9.98 1.59 14.81
N GLY A 4 11.20 1.99 14.46
CA GLY A 4 12.42 1.20 14.67
C GLY A 4 12.75 0.18 13.59
N VAL A 5 11.85 -0.02 12.59
CA VAL A 5 12.05 -0.96 11.48
C VAL A 5 12.52 -0.23 10.22
N SER A 6 13.53 -0.78 9.53
CA SER A 6 13.97 -0.25 8.24
C SER A 6 13.03 -0.73 7.14
N LEU A 7 12.39 0.18 6.42
CA LEU A 7 11.53 -0.14 5.29
C LEU A 7 12.15 0.40 3.99
N PRO A 8 12.02 -0.32 2.86
CA PRO A 8 12.42 0.18 1.56
C PRO A 8 11.51 1.33 1.09
N ARG A 9 11.99 2.13 0.15
CA ARG A 9 11.20 3.21 -0.44
C ARG A 9 10.02 2.72 -1.28
N MET A 10 10.09 1.49 -1.79
CA MET A 10 9.04 0.81 -2.54
C MET A 10 8.42 -0.30 -1.70
N ILE A 11 7.10 -0.39 -1.70
CA ILE A 11 6.31 -1.39 -0.96
C ILE A 11 5.35 -2.07 -1.93
N ILE A 12 5.12 -3.36 -1.73
CA ILE A 12 4.18 -4.15 -2.53
C ILE A 12 2.75 -3.87 -2.07
N GLY A 13 1.88 -3.39 -2.96
CA GLY A 13 0.46 -3.21 -2.70
C GLY A 13 -0.37 -4.39 -3.25
N CYS A 14 -1.35 -4.88 -2.49
CA CYS A 14 -2.10 -6.08 -2.84
C CYS A 14 -3.42 -5.85 -3.56
N ASN A 15 -3.86 -4.63 -3.86
CA ASN A 15 -5.16 -4.39 -4.51
C ASN A 15 -5.29 -5.10 -5.86
N TRP A 16 -4.24 -5.11 -6.69
CA TRP A 16 -4.17 -5.82 -7.97
C TRP A 16 -3.84 -7.31 -7.85
N ILE A 17 -3.81 -7.81 -6.63
CA ILE A 17 -3.67 -9.23 -6.28
C ILE A 17 -4.99 -9.75 -5.72
N SER A 18 -5.61 -8.99 -4.79
CA SER A 18 -6.83 -9.40 -4.07
C SER A 18 -8.16 -9.02 -4.76
N GLY A 19 -8.11 -8.46 -5.98
CA GLY A 19 -9.31 -8.18 -6.77
C GLY A 19 -9.96 -6.82 -6.52
N PHE A 20 -9.16 -5.80 -6.22
CA PHE A 20 -9.59 -4.41 -6.04
C PHE A 20 -8.96 -3.50 -7.10
N SER A 21 -9.43 -3.60 -8.36
CA SER A 21 -8.84 -2.84 -9.47
C SER A 21 -9.13 -1.34 -9.43
N HIS A 22 -10.18 -0.91 -8.75
CA HIS A 22 -10.75 0.44 -8.83
C HIS A 22 -11.10 0.89 -10.26
N ARG A 23 -11.41 -0.06 -11.15
CA ARG A 23 -11.75 0.19 -12.56
C ARG A 23 -13.14 -0.31 -12.91
N SER A 24 -13.42 -1.59 -12.65
CA SER A 24 -14.69 -2.21 -12.97
C SER A 24 -14.84 -3.57 -12.27
N ALA A 25 -16.08 -4.04 -12.09
CA ALA A 25 -16.35 -5.37 -11.58
C ALA A 25 -15.73 -6.49 -12.46
N SER A 26 -15.66 -6.28 -13.78
CA SER A 26 -14.98 -7.20 -14.70
C SER A 26 -13.48 -7.25 -14.47
N GLY A 27 -12.83 -6.10 -14.19
CA GLY A 27 -11.43 -6.02 -13.82
C GLY A 27 -11.16 -6.76 -12.51
N ASP A 28 -12.02 -6.56 -11.51
CA ASP A 28 -11.90 -7.26 -10.22
C ASP A 28 -12.07 -8.78 -10.38
N ALA A 29 -13.03 -9.23 -11.20
CA ALA A 29 -13.22 -10.64 -11.50
C ALA A 29 -12.01 -11.25 -12.22
N MET A 30 -11.42 -10.53 -13.16
CA MET A 30 -10.20 -10.97 -13.86
C MET A 30 -9.02 -11.16 -12.89
N ILE A 31 -8.81 -10.22 -11.97
CA ILE A 31 -7.76 -10.31 -10.96
C ILE A 31 -7.97 -11.53 -10.06
N ARG A 32 -9.18 -11.71 -9.52
CA ARG A 32 -9.51 -12.87 -8.68
C ARG A 32 -9.35 -14.20 -9.42
N SER A 33 -9.72 -14.25 -10.69
CA SER A 33 -9.52 -15.44 -11.53
C SER A 33 -8.05 -15.77 -11.72
N ARG A 34 -7.20 -14.76 -11.91
CA ARG A 34 -5.75 -14.94 -12.09
C ARG A 34 -5.05 -15.38 -10.80
N HIS A 35 -5.46 -14.79 -9.66
CA HIS A 35 -4.82 -14.98 -8.36
C HIS A 35 -5.66 -15.83 -7.40
N HIS A 36 -6.41 -16.79 -7.94
CA HIS A 36 -7.20 -17.73 -7.14
C HIS A 36 -6.34 -18.69 -6.30
N ALA A 37 -5.07 -18.88 -6.68
CA ALA A 37 -4.12 -19.74 -6.01
C ALA A 37 -2.92 -18.93 -5.48
N PRO A 38 -2.40 -19.23 -4.28
CA PRO A 38 -1.32 -18.48 -3.66
C PRO A 38 0.00 -18.53 -4.45
N GLU A 39 0.23 -19.59 -5.26
CA GLU A 39 1.44 -19.73 -6.09
C GLU A 39 1.59 -18.57 -7.08
N SER A 40 0.50 -18.14 -7.71
CA SER A 40 0.55 -17.04 -8.68
C SER A 40 0.87 -15.70 -8.03
N VAL A 41 0.56 -15.54 -6.75
CA VAL A 41 0.90 -14.37 -5.94
C VAL A 41 2.34 -14.48 -5.44
N ALA A 42 2.77 -15.67 -5.02
CA ALA A 42 4.14 -15.93 -4.61
C ALA A 42 5.15 -15.64 -5.74
N ASP A 43 4.82 -15.97 -6.99
CA ASP A 43 5.64 -15.65 -8.16
C ASP A 43 5.90 -14.12 -8.27
N ILE A 44 4.92 -13.28 -7.92
CA ILE A 44 5.08 -11.82 -7.88
C ILE A 44 5.99 -11.43 -6.71
N PHE A 45 5.73 -11.95 -5.51
CA PHE A 45 6.50 -11.64 -4.31
C PHE A 45 7.98 -12.04 -4.44
N GLU A 46 8.28 -13.16 -5.10
CA GLU A 46 9.65 -13.57 -5.41
C GLU A 46 10.42 -12.53 -6.21
N VAL A 47 9.79 -11.91 -7.22
CA VAL A 47 10.41 -10.85 -8.01
C VAL A 47 10.81 -9.68 -7.12
N PHE A 48 9.91 -9.25 -6.24
CA PHE A 48 10.17 -8.15 -5.30
C PHE A 48 11.27 -8.52 -4.31
N LEU A 49 11.18 -9.67 -3.65
CA LEU A 49 12.18 -10.13 -2.68
C LEU A 49 13.57 -10.25 -3.31
N ASN A 50 13.66 -10.77 -4.54
CA ASN A 50 14.92 -10.91 -5.25
C ASN A 50 15.53 -9.55 -5.65
N ASN A 51 14.73 -8.50 -5.63
CA ASN A 51 15.15 -7.13 -5.92
C ASN A 51 15.28 -6.23 -4.68
N GLY A 52 15.18 -6.80 -3.46
CA GLY A 52 15.37 -6.07 -2.20
C GLY A 52 14.14 -5.26 -1.76
N VAL A 53 12.95 -5.60 -2.28
CA VAL A 53 11.67 -5.07 -1.81
C VAL A 53 11.00 -6.16 -0.99
N ASP A 54 11.05 -6.03 0.33
CA ASP A 54 10.68 -7.07 1.29
C ASP A 54 9.49 -6.69 2.18
N VAL A 55 8.72 -5.68 1.77
CA VAL A 55 7.54 -5.22 2.53
C VAL A 55 6.29 -5.34 1.68
N VAL A 56 5.24 -5.91 2.26
CA VAL A 56 3.93 -6.06 1.62
C VAL A 56 2.82 -5.41 2.45
N LEU A 57 1.97 -4.64 1.78
CA LEU A 57 0.78 -3.99 2.31
C LEU A 57 -0.47 -4.69 1.78
N GLY A 58 -1.35 -5.18 2.66
CA GLY A 58 -2.58 -5.84 2.23
C GLY A 58 -3.58 -6.11 3.33
N LEU A 59 -4.72 -6.68 2.94
CA LEU A 59 -5.84 -7.06 3.82
C LEU A 59 -5.72 -8.56 4.18
N PHE A 60 -4.74 -8.92 4.97
CA PHE A 60 -4.43 -10.33 5.32
C PHE A 60 -5.56 -11.03 6.08
N GLY A 61 -6.35 -10.26 6.83
CA GLY A 61 -7.52 -10.79 7.53
C GLY A 61 -8.66 -11.23 6.61
N THR A 62 -8.72 -10.72 5.38
CA THR A 62 -9.81 -11.00 4.41
C THR A 62 -9.38 -11.91 3.26
N ASP A 63 -8.08 -12.00 2.97
CA ASP A 63 -7.54 -12.83 1.89
C ASP A 63 -6.51 -13.83 2.44
N PRO A 64 -6.93 -15.07 2.75
CA PRO A 64 -6.03 -16.08 3.31
C PRO A 64 -4.92 -16.50 2.33
N ASN A 65 -5.08 -16.28 1.02
CA ASN A 65 -4.06 -16.59 0.02
C ASN A 65 -2.84 -15.69 0.18
N LEU A 66 -3.00 -14.44 0.66
CA LEU A 66 -1.87 -13.53 0.86
C LEU A 66 -0.85 -14.10 1.85
N ARG A 67 -1.31 -14.60 3.01
CA ARG A 67 -0.40 -15.18 4.00
C ARG A 67 0.30 -16.41 3.43
N ARG A 68 -0.43 -17.29 2.75
CA ARG A 68 0.16 -18.48 2.12
C ARG A 68 1.15 -18.12 1.02
N ALA A 69 0.88 -17.09 0.23
CA ALA A 69 1.79 -16.59 -0.80
C ALA A 69 3.09 -16.03 -0.20
N VAL A 70 3.00 -15.32 0.92
CA VAL A 70 4.19 -14.86 1.66
C VAL A 70 5.03 -16.07 2.12
N ASP A 71 4.41 -17.09 2.74
CA ASP A 71 5.13 -18.30 3.17
C ASP A 71 5.86 -18.97 2.01
N LEU A 72 5.19 -19.13 0.87
CA LEU A 72 5.77 -19.73 -0.33
C LEU A 72 6.94 -18.92 -0.89
N ALA A 73 6.79 -17.58 -0.97
CA ALA A 73 7.85 -16.71 -1.46
C ALA A 73 9.07 -16.71 -0.52
N GLU A 74 8.84 -16.70 0.80
CA GLU A 74 9.90 -16.83 1.80
C GLU A 74 10.63 -18.19 1.69
N GLU A 75 9.87 -19.29 1.55
CA GLU A 75 10.44 -20.63 1.39
C GLU A 75 11.32 -20.72 0.14
N ARG A 76 10.84 -20.20 -1.00
CA ARG A 76 11.53 -20.27 -2.28
C ARG A 76 12.77 -19.37 -2.37
N THR A 77 12.72 -18.19 -1.71
CA THR A 77 13.82 -17.20 -1.80
C THR A 77 14.79 -17.24 -0.63
N GLY A 78 14.41 -17.86 0.49
CA GLY A 78 15.17 -17.82 1.75
C GLY A 78 15.15 -16.44 2.43
N LYS A 79 14.34 -15.49 1.94
CA LYS A 79 14.22 -14.12 2.46
C LYS A 79 12.93 -13.94 3.23
N LYS A 80 12.90 -12.99 4.17
CA LYS A 80 11.73 -12.68 4.98
C LYS A 80 10.99 -11.47 4.45
N MET A 81 9.65 -11.47 4.60
CA MET A 81 8.77 -10.35 4.30
C MET A 81 8.25 -9.69 5.57
N ILE A 82 8.22 -8.37 5.56
CA ILE A 82 7.56 -7.55 6.57
C ILE A 82 6.13 -7.33 6.11
N ILE A 83 5.16 -7.62 6.97
CA ILE A 83 3.74 -7.48 6.67
C ILE A 83 3.20 -6.21 7.32
N ILE A 84 2.57 -5.37 6.51
CA ILE A 84 1.69 -4.28 6.91
C ILE A 84 0.27 -4.75 6.66
N ASP A 85 -0.50 -5.01 7.72
CA ASP A 85 -1.90 -5.46 7.62
C ASP A 85 -2.86 -4.30 7.85
N GLU A 86 -3.91 -4.21 7.02
CA GLU A 86 -4.96 -3.19 7.10
C GLU A 86 -6.29 -3.83 7.53
N PRO A 87 -6.49 -4.13 8.82
CA PRO A 87 -7.72 -4.77 9.26
C PRO A 87 -8.94 -3.86 9.11
N VAL A 88 -10.06 -4.48 8.75
CA VAL A 88 -11.38 -3.86 8.88
C VAL A 88 -11.86 -4.09 10.32
N ILE A 89 -11.91 -3.04 11.11
CA ILE A 89 -12.36 -3.10 12.50
C ILE A 89 -13.71 -2.42 12.67
N ASN A 90 -14.52 -2.94 13.59
CA ASN A 90 -15.76 -2.26 13.98
C ASN A 90 -15.46 -1.11 14.93
N VAL A 91 -15.80 0.12 14.53
CA VAL A 91 -15.52 1.34 15.29
C VAL A 91 -16.76 1.95 15.92
N ASP A 92 -17.89 1.22 16.00
CA ASP A 92 -19.07 1.66 16.72
C ASP A 92 -18.77 1.90 18.21
N ASP A 93 -19.46 2.87 18.80
CA ASP A 93 -19.25 3.25 20.20
C ASP A 93 -20.01 2.34 21.17
N ASN A 94 -19.60 1.08 21.22
CA ASN A 94 -20.16 0.09 22.15
C ASN A 94 -19.17 -1.03 22.49
N ALA A 95 -19.44 -1.75 23.58
CA ALA A 95 -18.56 -2.80 24.08
C ALA A 95 -18.47 -4.05 23.14
N ALA A 96 -19.48 -4.30 22.32
CA ALA A 96 -19.45 -5.42 21.36
C ALA A 96 -18.49 -5.11 20.22
N ALA A 97 -18.61 -3.92 19.60
CA ALA A 97 -17.72 -3.44 18.55
C ALA A 97 -16.26 -3.43 19.01
N ARG A 98 -16.01 -3.01 20.25
CA ARG A 98 -14.68 -3.00 20.83
C ARG A 98 -14.06 -4.39 20.94
N ARG A 99 -14.83 -5.42 21.33
CA ARG A 99 -14.37 -6.83 21.34
C ARG A 99 -14.13 -7.37 19.93
N GLU A 100 -14.95 -6.97 18.96
CA GLU A 100 -14.74 -7.35 17.56
C GLU A 100 -13.45 -6.74 17.01
N ALA A 101 -13.20 -5.46 17.27
CA ALA A 101 -11.98 -4.78 16.86
C ALA A 101 -10.74 -5.45 17.47
N GLU A 102 -10.76 -5.77 18.78
CA GLU A 102 -9.69 -6.48 19.46
C GLU A 102 -9.41 -7.84 18.80
N LYS A 103 -10.46 -8.59 18.44
CA LYS A 103 -10.32 -9.88 17.76
C LYS A 103 -9.65 -9.73 16.38
N GLU A 104 -10.05 -8.73 15.59
CA GLU A 104 -9.45 -8.52 14.26
C GLU A 104 -7.98 -8.03 14.38
N ILE A 105 -7.65 -7.19 15.36
CA ILE A 105 -6.26 -6.79 15.65
C ILE A 105 -5.40 -8.01 16.06
N LYS A 106 -5.90 -8.88 16.92
CA LYS A 106 -5.22 -10.15 17.27
C LYS A 106 -4.98 -11.04 16.06
N LYS A 107 -5.92 -11.07 15.12
CA LYS A 107 -5.78 -11.81 13.87
C LYS A 107 -4.65 -11.29 12.99
N CYS A 108 -4.42 -9.97 12.94
CA CYS A 108 -3.26 -9.40 12.24
C CYS A 108 -1.94 -9.95 12.84
N ARG A 109 -1.84 -9.99 14.17
CA ARG A 109 -0.68 -10.59 14.83
C ARG A 109 -0.48 -12.07 14.49
N GLN A 110 -1.57 -12.84 14.45
CA GLN A 110 -1.55 -14.26 14.06
C GLN A 110 -1.12 -14.46 12.60
N ASN A 111 -1.46 -13.51 11.71
CA ASN A 111 -1.00 -13.48 10.33
C ASN A 111 0.48 -13.05 10.18
N GLY A 112 1.16 -12.73 11.29
CA GLY A 112 2.56 -12.33 11.28
C GLY A 112 2.80 -10.85 10.96
N ALA A 113 1.78 -9.99 11.09
CA ALA A 113 1.92 -8.57 10.86
C ALA A 113 2.95 -7.93 11.80
N THR A 114 3.85 -7.14 11.24
CA THR A 114 4.75 -6.24 11.97
C THR A 114 4.07 -4.90 12.22
N PHE A 115 3.31 -4.42 11.23
CA PHE A 115 2.55 -3.18 11.29
C PHE A 115 1.05 -3.50 11.18
N CYS A 116 0.24 -2.76 11.95
CA CYS A 116 -1.22 -2.84 11.89
C CYS A 116 -1.77 -1.42 11.71
N LEU A 117 -2.39 -1.19 10.55
CA LEU A 117 -2.96 0.09 10.15
C LEU A 117 -4.46 -0.10 9.86
N PRO A 118 -5.37 0.19 10.81
CA PRO A 118 -6.80 0.05 10.56
C PRO A 118 -7.19 0.71 9.24
N LEU A 119 -8.01 -0.01 8.44
CA LEU A 119 -8.37 0.41 7.09
C LEU A 119 -9.00 1.81 7.07
N HIS A 120 -8.73 2.58 6.02
CA HIS A 120 -9.20 3.97 5.86
C HIS A 120 -10.68 4.15 6.19
N SER A 121 -11.55 3.23 5.77
CA SER A 121 -13.00 3.31 6.03
C SER A 121 -13.35 3.23 7.52
N CYS A 122 -12.49 2.63 8.35
CA CYS A 122 -12.68 2.59 9.80
C CYS A 122 -12.15 3.88 10.45
N VAL A 123 -10.94 4.32 10.06
CA VAL A 123 -10.31 5.53 10.61
C VAL A 123 -11.14 6.77 10.29
N GLU A 124 -11.59 6.89 9.06
CA GLU A 124 -12.35 8.05 8.57
C GLU A 124 -13.72 8.22 9.23
N GLN A 125 -14.34 7.13 9.71
CA GLN A 125 -15.59 7.17 10.49
C GLN A 125 -15.40 7.80 11.88
N MET A 126 -14.19 7.79 12.42
CA MET A 126 -13.88 8.36 13.73
C MET A 126 -13.47 9.84 13.67
N ILE A 127 -13.37 10.44 12.47
CA ILE A 127 -12.97 11.85 12.33
C ILE A 127 -14.03 12.79 12.88
N ASN A 128 -13.62 13.66 13.77
CA ASN A 128 -14.41 14.76 14.28
C ASN A 128 -13.81 16.09 13.84
N LYS A 129 -14.39 16.69 12.79
CA LYS A 129 -13.91 17.96 12.23
C LYS A 129 -14.12 19.16 13.14
N ASN A 130 -15.08 19.10 14.06
CA ASN A 130 -15.36 20.21 14.98
C ASN A 130 -14.28 20.33 16.06
N THR A 131 -13.78 19.21 16.55
CA THR A 131 -12.73 19.14 17.57
C THR A 131 -11.34 18.90 16.99
N GLN A 132 -11.25 18.60 15.70
CA GLN A 132 -10.02 18.19 14.99
C GLN A 132 -9.36 16.98 15.66
N THR A 133 -10.19 16.00 16.04
CA THR A 133 -9.75 14.74 16.65
C THR A 133 -10.13 13.53 15.79
N ILE A 134 -9.56 12.40 16.11
CA ILE A 134 -9.99 11.07 15.65
C ILE A 134 -10.51 10.36 16.89
N ASP A 135 -11.83 10.35 17.06
CA ASP A 135 -12.48 9.94 18.30
C ASP A 135 -12.18 8.47 18.63
N ARG A 136 -11.84 8.17 19.90
CA ARG A 136 -11.50 6.84 20.42
C ARG A 136 -10.26 6.18 19.79
N LEU A 137 -9.55 6.86 18.89
CA LEU A 137 -8.35 6.31 18.25
C LEU A 137 -7.30 5.79 19.25
N PRO A 138 -6.99 6.49 20.37
CA PRO A 138 -6.01 6.02 21.34
C PRO A 138 -6.27 4.59 21.85
N ASP A 139 -7.54 4.20 21.98
CA ASP A 139 -7.91 2.86 22.44
C ASP A 139 -7.48 1.78 21.45
N TYR A 140 -7.70 2.00 20.15
CA TYR A 140 -7.30 1.06 19.10
C TYR A 140 -5.78 1.01 18.94
N LEU A 141 -5.09 2.14 19.03
CA LEU A 141 -3.62 2.20 19.00
C LEU A 141 -3.01 1.40 20.15
N LYS A 142 -3.61 1.53 21.36
CA LYS A 142 -3.19 0.73 22.50
C LYS A 142 -3.38 -0.77 22.26
N MET A 143 -4.52 -1.20 21.70
CA MET A 143 -4.75 -2.61 21.36
C MET A 143 -3.66 -3.14 20.40
N ILE A 144 -3.27 -2.35 19.41
CA ILE A 144 -2.22 -2.71 18.45
C ILE A 144 -0.86 -2.85 19.16
N ARG A 145 -0.51 -1.89 20.02
CA ARG A 145 0.73 -1.97 20.84
C ARG A 145 0.73 -3.14 21.79
N ASP A 146 -0.39 -3.42 22.45
CA ASP A 146 -0.53 -4.54 23.40
C ASP A 146 -0.28 -5.91 22.71
N GLU A 147 -0.61 -6.04 21.41
CA GLU A 147 -0.29 -7.20 20.57
C GLU A 147 1.16 -7.20 20.03
N GLY A 148 1.97 -6.21 20.39
CA GLY A 148 3.39 -6.10 19.97
C GLY A 148 3.57 -5.68 18.52
N MET A 149 2.57 -5.06 17.89
CA MET A 149 2.64 -4.51 16.54
C MET A 149 2.89 -3.00 16.55
N ILE A 150 3.35 -2.48 15.42
CA ILE A 150 3.60 -1.06 15.21
C ILE A 150 2.35 -0.42 14.60
N PRO A 151 1.73 0.56 15.27
CA PRO A 151 0.53 1.21 14.75
C PRO A 151 0.86 2.28 13.70
N GLY A 152 -0.05 2.43 12.76
CA GLY A 152 -0.14 3.53 11.82
C GLY A 152 -1.58 3.78 11.45
N LEU A 153 -1.84 4.72 10.54
CA LEU A 153 -3.19 5.05 10.08
C LEU A 153 -3.29 4.95 8.57
N SER A 154 -4.30 4.24 8.08
CA SER A 154 -4.66 4.26 6.67
C SER A 154 -5.76 5.30 6.44
N ALA A 155 -5.58 6.18 5.44
CA ALA A 155 -6.57 7.18 5.10
C ALA A 155 -6.57 7.57 3.63
N HIS A 156 -7.73 7.96 3.13
CA HIS A 156 -7.91 8.73 1.90
C HIS A 156 -8.07 10.22 2.23
N MET A 157 -8.60 10.54 3.42
CA MET A 157 -8.78 11.89 3.92
C MET A 157 -7.47 12.44 4.50
N PRO A 158 -6.90 13.50 3.92
CA PRO A 158 -5.60 14.03 4.40
C PRO A 158 -5.66 14.67 5.80
N GLU A 159 -6.87 15.01 6.28
CA GLU A 159 -7.10 15.49 7.65
C GLU A 159 -6.66 14.47 8.69
N VAL A 160 -6.64 13.16 8.37
CA VAL A 160 -6.17 12.11 9.30
C VAL A 160 -4.73 12.38 9.73
N ILE A 161 -3.85 12.72 8.79
CA ILE A 161 -2.45 13.08 9.10
C ILE A 161 -2.41 14.32 9.99
N GLN A 162 -3.14 15.37 9.61
CA GLN A 162 -3.15 16.64 10.33
C GLN A 162 -3.66 16.49 11.76
N TYR A 163 -4.76 15.76 11.95
CA TYR A 163 -5.34 15.57 13.29
C TYR A 163 -4.50 14.60 14.14
N ALA A 164 -3.89 13.61 13.52
CA ALA A 164 -2.99 12.71 14.25
C ALA A 164 -1.74 13.45 14.76
N ASP A 165 -1.15 14.29 13.93
CA ASP A 165 0.00 15.10 14.30
C ASP A 165 -0.33 16.20 15.31
N LEU A 166 -1.53 16.82 15.19
CA LEU A 166 -2.02 17.86 16.11
C LEU A 166 -2.23 17.30 17.53
N ASN A 167 -2.82 16.11 17.62
CA ASN A 167 -3.16 15.47 18.90
C ASN A 167 -2.05 14.50 19.39
N GLU A 168 -0.92 14.42 18.69
CA GLU A 168 0.23 13.60 19.07
C GLU A 168 -0.12 12.12 19.32
N TYR A 169 -0.99 11.55 18.48
CA TYR A 169 -1.37 10.14 18.61
C TYR A 169 -0.16 9.21 18.42
N ASP A 170 -0.14 8.10 19.16
CA ASP A 170 0.94 7.10 19.15
C ASP A 170 0.94 6.26 17.86
N VAL A 171 1.35 6.88 16.76
CA VAL A 171 1.49 6.25 15.44
C VAL A 171 2.89 6.42 14.88
N GLU A 172 3.31 5.51 13.98
CA GLU A 172 4.64 5.54 13.39
C GLU A 172 4.64 5.85 11.90
N THR A 173 3.51 5.74 11.23
CA THR A 173 3.36 6.01 9.79
C THR A 173 1.91 6.31 9.42
N TYR A 174 1.74 6.89 8.24
CA TYR A 174 0.44 7.17 7.62
C TYR A 174 0.39 6.55 6.23
N ILE A 175 -0.78 6.08 5.81
CA ILE A 175 -1.09 5.83 4.40
C ILE A 175 -1.89 7.00 3.86
N GLN A 176 -1.51 7.50 2.68
CA GLN A 176 -2.20 8.59 1.98
C GLN A 176 -2.26 8.33 0.48
N ILE A 177 -3.43 8.57 -0.14
CA ILE A 177 -3.51 8.58 -1.62
C ILE A 177 -2.73 9.77 -2.16
N TYR A 178 -1.82 9.50 -3.10
CA TYR A 178 -1.08 10.56 -3.77
C TYR A 178 -0.69 10.16 -5.19
N ASN A 179 -1.17 10.88 -6.19
CA ASN A 179 -0.88 10.64 -7.60
C ASN A 179 -1.06 11.90 -8.45
N CYS A 180 -0.45 11.91 -9.65
CA CYS A 180 -0.47 13.06 -10.57
C CYS A 180 -1.83 13.34 -11.23
N MET A 181 -2.83 12.47 -11.02
CA MET A 181 -4.16 12.60 -11.60
C MET A 181 -5.20 13.16 -10.62
N GLY A 182 -4.85 13.35 -9.35
CA GLY A 182 -5.82 13.67 -8.30
C GLY A 182 -6.84 12.54 -8.04
N PHE A 183 -6.58 11.34 -8.55
CA PHE A 183 -7.52 10.23 -8.50
C PHE A 183 -7.77 9.78 -7.06
N LEU A 184 -9.04 9.83 -6.62
CA LEU A 184 -9.52 9.56 -5.27
C LEU A 184 -8.86 10.44 -4.18
N MET A 185 -8.17 11.49 -4.57
CA MET A 185 -7.72 12.53 -3.64
C MET A 185 -8.88 13.48 -3.36
N GLN A 186 -9.07 13.85 -2.13
CA GLN A 186 -10.23 14.66 -1.70
C GLN A 186 -9.99 16.17 -1.82
N VAL A 187 -8.74 16.55 -1.96
CA VAL A 187 -8.29 17.93 -2.17
C VAL A 187 -7.24 17.95 -3.29
N GLU A 188 -6.82 19.14 -3.69
CA GLU A 188 -5.84 19.36 -4.75
C GLU A 188 -4.52 18.66 -4.47
N ILE A 189 -3.84 18.25 -5.54
CA ILE A 189 -2.57 17.49 -5.45
C ILE A 189 -1.54 18.24 -4.62
N GLU A 190 -1.43 19.55 -4.83
CA GLU A 190 -0.48 20.42 -4.11
C GLU A 190 -0.82 20.55 -2.63
N SER A 191 -2.10 20.47 -2.29
CA SER A 191 -2.55 20.50 -0.89
C SER A 191 -2.16 19.21 -0.18
N VAL A 192 -2.35 18.05 -0.80
CA VAL A 192 -1.89 16.77 -0.24
C VAL A 192 -0.36 16.73 -0.15
N ALA A 193 0.36 17.23 -1.17
CA ALA A 193 1.82 17.32 -1.12
C ALA A 193 2.30 18.12 0.10
N LYS A 194 1.69 19.29 0.36
CA LYS A 194 2.02 20.11 1.54
C LYS A 194 1.77 19.36 2.85
N ILE A 195 0.67 18.61 2.95
CA ILE A 195 0.36 17.81 4.15
C ILE A 195 1.39 16.69 4.33
N ILE A 196 1.76 15.97 3.27
CA ILE A 196 2.83 14.96 3.31
C ILE A 196 4.15 15.59 3.79
N HIS A 197 4.53 16.75 3.24
CA HIS A 197 5.76 17.44 3.63
C HIS A 197 5.76 17.94 5.08
N ALA A 198 4.59 18.30 5.61
CA ALA A 198 4.42 18.76 6.99
C ALA A 198 4.30 17.62 8.01
N ALA A 199 3.99 16.40 7.56
CA ALA A 199 3.74 15.24 8.43
C ALA A 199 4.94 14.94 9.35
N LYS A 200 4.68 14.71 10.64
CA LYS A 200 5.71 14.40 11.65
C LYS A 200 6.33 13.01 11.45
N LYS A 201 5.59 12.08 10.85
CA LYS A 201 6.01 10.69 10.61
C LYS A 201 6.19 10.44 9.10
N PRO A 202 6.93 9.38 8.70
CA PRO A 202 6.98 8.95 7.31
C PRO A 202 5.59 8.61 6.77
N VAL A 203 5.34 8.96 5.51
CA VAL A 203 4.08 8.70 4.82
C VAL A 203 4.29 7.62 3.76
N LEU A 204 3.44 6.61 3.77
CA LEU A 204 3.32 5.60 2.73
C LEU A 204 2.26 6.06 1.73
N THR A 205 2.70 6.52 0.57
CA THR A 205 1.78 6.93 -0.49
C THR A 205 1.28 5.73 -1.28
N ILE A 206 0.00 5.74 -1.63
CA ILE A 206 -0.66 4.68 -2.40
C ILE A 206 -1.25 5.21 -3.69
N LYS A 207 -1.56 4.29 -4.63
CA LYS A 207 -2.17 4.54 -5.93
C LYS A 207 -1.34 5.49 -6.84
N PRO A 208 0.02 5.33 -6.93
CA PRO A 208 0.85 6.22 -7.74
C PRO A 208 0.43 6.26 -9.21
N CYS A 209 -0.09 5.15 -9.74
CA CYS A 209 -0.55 5.03 -11.13
C CYS A 209 -2.06 5.33 -11.31
N ALA A 210 -2.74 5.92 -10.30
CA ALA A 210 -4.16 6.27 -10.37
C ALA A 210 -5.05 5.10 -10.87
N ALA A 211 -4.83 3.88 -10.36
CA ALA A 211 -5.49 2.66 -10.81
C ALA A 211 -5.31 2.38 -12.33
N GLY A 212 -4.14 2.62 -12.86
CA GLY A 212 -3.78 2.40 -14.27
C GLY A 212 -4.29 3.48 -15.23
N ARG A 213 -4.65 4.67 -14.73
CA ARG A 213 -4.98 5.84 -15.55
C ARG A 213 -3.73 6.55 -16.07
N THR A 214 -2.61 6.34 -15.42
CA THR A 214 -1.29 6.74 -15.90
C THR A 214 -0.34 5.55 -15.90
N THR A 215 0.76 5.66 -16.67
CA THR A 215 1.76 4.59 -16.71
C THR A 215 2.62 4.60 -15.45
N PRO A 216 3.20 3.46 -15.05
CA PRO A 216 4.16 3.40 -13.93
C PRO A 216 5.33 4.38 -14.10
N PHE A 217 5.84 4.56 -15.32
CA PHE A 217 6.89 5.54 -15.60
C PHE A 217 6.49 6.95 -15.16
N VAL A 218 5.29 7.42 -15.53
CA VAL A 218 4.82 8.77 -15.16
C VAL A 218 4.49 8.83 -13.67
N GLY A 219 3.71 7.86 -13.18
CA GLY A 219 3.24 7.85 -11.79
C GLY A 219 4.37 7.77 -10.77
N LEU A 220 5.33 6.87 -10.96
CA LEU A 220 6.47 6.71 -10.05
C LEU A 220 7.43 7.89 -10.12
N ASN A 221 7.71 8.42 -11.32
CA ASN A 221 8.52 9.65 -11.43
C ASN A 221 7.86 10.82 -10.70
N PHE A 222 6.56 11.02 -10.88
CA PHE A 222 5.84 12.07 -10.17
C PHE A 222 5.97 11.91 -8.66
N VAL A 223 5.60 10.74 -8.13
CA VAL A 223 5.54 10.54 -6.68
C VAL A 223 6.95 10.64 -6.06
N TYR A 224 7.95 9.90 -6.56
CA TYR A 224 9.30 9.91 -5.97
C TYR A 224 10.02 11.27 -6.05
N ASN A 225 9.66 12.13 -7.01
CA ASN A 225 10.24 13.47 -7.10
C ASN A 225 9.48 14.54 -6.29
N THR A 226 8.32 14.19 -5.71
CA THR A 226 7.48 15.15 -4.98
C THR A 226 7.21 14.80 -3.53
N ILE A 227 7.55 13.58 -3.07
CA ILE A 227 7.53 13.19 -1.66
C ILE A 227 8.91 13.36 -1.01
N ARG A 228 8.98 13.27 0.33
CA ARG A 228 10.23 13.36 1.08
C ARG A 228 11.07 12.08 0.95
N GLU A 229 12.36 12.16 1.23
CA GLU A 229 13.28 11.00 1.19
C GLU A 229 12.87 9.87 2.16
N GLN A 230 12.23 10.20 3.27
CA GLN A 230 11.76 9.24 4.27
C GLN A 230 10.43 8.59 3.92
N ASP A 231 9.70 9.10 2.92
CA ASP A 231 8.39 8.60 2.53
C ASP A 231 8.50 7.41 1.58
N MET A 232 7.45 6.60 1.51
CA MET A 232 7.42 5.35 0.77
C MET A 232 6.29 5.36 -0.27
N VAL A 233 6.37 4.45 -1.23
CA VAL A 233 5.37 4.28 -2.28
C VAL A 233 4.93 2.83 -2.36
N ALA A 234 3.63 2.54 -2.18
CA ALA A 234 3.07 1.23 -2.46
C ALA A 234 2.52 1.17 -3.88
N ILE A 235 2.94 0.16 -4.62
CA ILE A 235 2.46 -0.13 -5.97
C ILE A 235 1.95 -1.57 -6.06
N GLY A 236 0.81 -1.75 -6.72
CA GLY A 236 0.26 -3.06 -7.05
C GLY A 236 0.52 -3.40 -8.51
N CYS A 237 0.86 -4.66 -8.78
CA CYS A 237 1.05 -5.20 -10.12
C CYS A 237 0.23 -6.49 -10.30
N PHE A 238 0.00 -6.87 -11.55
CA PHE A 238 -0.86 -8.00 -11.90
C PHE A 238 -0.08 -9.29 -12.15
N ASN A 239 1.21 -9.18 -12.47
CA ASN A 239 2.04 -10.35 -12.82
C ASN A 239 3.53 -10.06 -12.54
N PRO A 240 4.39 -11.11 -12.53
CA PRO A 240 5.83 -10.95 -12.29
C PRO A 240 6.55 -10.04 -13.28
N GLY A 241 6.09 -9.96 -14.53
CA GLY A 241 6.64 -9.06 -15.55
C GLY A 241 6.42 -7.59 -15.18
N GLU A 242 5.17 -7.22 -14.81
CA GLU A 242 4.86 -5.88 -14.31
C GLU A 242 5.65 -5.55 -13.04
N ALA A 243 5.81 -6.50 -12.11
CA ALA A 243 6.62 -6.31 -10.92
C ALA A 243 8.06 -5.91 -11.26
N ALA A 244 8.68 -6.61 -12.21
CA ALA A 244 10.04 -6.31 -12.67
C ALA A 244 10.16 -4.95 -13.38
N GLU A 245 9.12 -4.54 -14.11
CA GLU A 245 9.06 -3.23 -14.76
C GLU A 245 8.88 -2.11 -13.75
N ASP A 246 7.96 -2.27 -12.80
CA ASP A 246 7.69 -1.28 -11.75
C ASP A 246 8.91 -1.04 -10.85
N ILE A 247 9.66 -2.09 -10.53
CA ILE A 247 10.93 -1.99 -9.79
C ILE A 247 11.95 -1.17 -10.59
N GLU A 248 12.08 -1.41 -11.89
CA GLU A 248 13.00 -0.64 -12.74
C GLU A 248 12.57 0.82 -12.86
N PHE A 249 11.28 1.10 -13.03
CA PHE A 249 10.78 2.48 -13.05
C PHE A 249 10.98 3.20 -11.72
N ALA A 250 10.79 2.52 -10.61
CA ALA A 250 11.05 3.08 -9.28
C ALA A 250 12.53 3.44 -9.09
N ARG A 251 13.43 2.51 -9.45
CA ARG A 251 14.88 2.75 -9.41
C ARG A 251 15.29 3.91 -10.30
N ALA A 252 14.80 3.92 -11.55
CA ALA A 252 15.11 4.96 -12.51
C ALA A 252 14.65 6.36 -12.01
N ALA A 253 13.46 6.43 -11.39
CA ALA A 253 12.96 7.66 -10.79
C ALA A 253 13.83 8.14 -9.62
N LEU A 254 14.22 7.23 -8.71
CA LEU A 254 15.08 7.54 -7.56
C LEU A 254 16.50 7.95 -7.98
N GLU A 255 17.05 7.30 -9.00
CA GLU A 255 18.39 7.58 -9.56
C GLU A 255 18.39 8.73 -10.59
N ARG A 256 17.22 9.30 -10.91
CA ARG A 256 17.04 10.39 -11.89
C ARG A 256 17.63 10.06 -13.26
N ARG A 257 17.41 8.84 -13.72
CA ARG A 257 17.82 8.32 -15.05
C ARG A 257 16.63 7.81 -15.86
N LEU A 258 16.86 7.54 -17.11
CA LEU A 258 15.87 6.81 -17.92
C LEU A 258 15.88 5.31 -17.55
N PRO A 259 14.70 4.64 -17.59
CA PRO A 259 14.63 3.21 -17.35
C PRO A 259 15.34 2.43 -18.46
N ASN A 260 15.93 1.29 -18.09
CA ASN A 260 16.61 0.41 -19.03
C ASN A 260 15.65 -0.47 -19.85
N LYS A 261 14.36 -0.47 -19.51
CA LYS A 261 13.32 -1.22 -20.22
C LYS A 261 12.34 -0.25 -20.86
N SER A 262 12.00 -0.51 -22.12
CA SER A 262 10.89 0.14 -22.81
C SER A 262 9.71 -0.83 -22.82
N THR A 263 8.60 -0.43 -22.22
CA THR A 263 7.40 -1.27 -22.12
C THR A 263 6.41 -1.06 -23.24
N ARG A 264 6.60 0.00 -24.07
CA ARG A 264 5.68 0.35 -25.15
C ARG A 264 6.46 0.78 -26.39
N ASN A 265 6.83 -0.21 -27.18
CA ASN A 265 7.38 0.02 -28.50
C ASN A 265 6.26 -0.11 -29.55
N SER A 266 6.19 0.84 -30.47
CA SER A 266 5.40 0.62 -31.68
C SER A 266 5.97 -0.54 -32.48
N PRO A 267 5.14 -1.40 -33.09
CA PRO A 267 5.63 -2.45 -33.98
C PRO A 267 6.52 -1.86 -35.06
N LEU A 268 7.64 -2.50 -35.32
CA LEU A 268 8.48 -2.13 -36.46
C LEU A 268 7.71 -2.40 -37.74
N SER A 269 7.83 -1.53 -38.75
CA SER A 269 7.17 -1.68 -40.04
C SER A 269 7.46 -3.07 -40.69
N THR A 270 8.66 -3.59 -40.51
CA THR A 270 9.05 -4.92 -40.96
C THR A 270 8.33 -6.07 -40.24
N SER A 271 7.98 -5.93 -38.97
CA SER A 271 7.22 -6.95 -38.23
C SER A 271 5.75 -6.93 -38.62
N VAL A 272 5.19 -5.76 -38.88
CA VAL A 272 3.81 -5.61 -39.39
C VAL A 272 3.68 -6.27 -40.78
N ILE A 273 4.63 -5.99 -41.68
CA ILE A 273 4.63 -6.54 -43.06
C ILE A 273 4.79 -8.09 -43.04
N LYS A 274 5.53 -8.63 -42.08
CA LYS A 274 5.75 -10.08 -41.95
C LYS A 274 4.66 -10.82 -41.19
N GLY A 275 3.60 -10.13 -40.76
CA GLY A 275 2.53 -10.72 -39.95
C GLY A 275 3.00 -11.23 -38.57
N ALA A 276 4.10 -10.70 -38.05
CA ALA A 276 4.69 -11.06 -36.78
C ALA A 276 4.22 -10.13 -35.65
N ILE A 277 2.89 -9.98 -35.53
CA ILE A 277 2.24 -9.30 -34.39
C ILE A 277 1.48 -10.34 -33.60
#